data_45a65db389c1e09213d904e5fab10fbf
#
_entry.id   45a65db389c1e09213d904e5fab10fbf
#
_cell.length_a   1.000
_cell.length_b   1.000
_cell.length_c   1.000
_cell.angle_alpha   90.00
_cell.angle_beta   90.00
_cell.angle_gamma   90.00
#
_symmetry.space_group_name_H-M   'P 1'
#
loop_
_entity.id
_entity.type
_entity.pdbx_description
1 polymer ?
#
loop_
_entity_poly.entity_id
_entity_poly.type
_entity_poly.pdbx_seq_one_letter_code
_entity_poly.pdbx_strand_id
1 'polypeptide(L)'
;MGRLAQTDGLTETQTEILSTVRSFVDKEILPYATDLEHKDEFPEAIVDGMKEMGLFGLMIPESYGGLGESLLTYALVVEEIARGWMSISGVINTHFIVAYMLRQHGTQEQKERLLPLMATGEKRGAFSMSEPGCGSDVAAIKARAVRDGDDYVLDGQKMWLTNGARSAIVATLVKTDEGAESVYKNMTTFLIEKEPGFGETAPGVTIPGKIHKMGYKGVETTEMVLEGARVPASSVLGEKPGQGFYQMMDGVEVGRVNVAARACGIMTRAFELGISYAQQRQTFGKQIADHQAIAFKLAEMATKVEAAHLMMVNAARLKDQGKRNDVEAGMAKLLASEYCAEVTQESFRIHGGYGYSEEYEIERLMREAPFLLIGEGTSEIQKTIISRGLLKDYKLRG
;
A
#
# COMPACT_ATOMS: atom_id res chain seq x y z
N MET A 1 27.43 3.73 -6.09
CA MET A 1 27.32 3.21 -4.72
C MET A 1 26.86 1.76 -4.81
N GLY A 2 27.45 0.83 -4.06
CA GLY A 2 26.94 -0.54 -3.96
C GLY A 2 25.49 -0.50 -3.43
N ARG A 3 24.63 -1.41 -3.91
CA ARG A 3 23.22 -1.45 -3.54
C ARG A 3 22.96 -2.65 -2.64
N LEU A 4 22.29 -2.43 -1.52
CA LEU A 4 21.75 -3.49 -0.68
C LEU A 4 20.47 -4.08 -1.32
N ALA A 5 20.04 -5.21 -0.82
CA ALA A 5 18.74 -5.80 -1.13
C ALA A 5 18.53 -6.05 -2.62
N GLN A 6 19.42 -6.85 -3.23
CA GLN A 6 19.28 -7.28 -4.60
C GLN A 6 18.54 -8.62 -4.69
N THR A 7 17.70 -8.77 -5.70
CA THR A 7 16.95 -10.01 -5.95
C THR A 7 17.56 -10.78 -7.10
N ASP A 8 17.94 -12.01 -6.82
CA ASP A 8 18.45 -12.95 -7.84
C ASP A 8 17.33 -13.67 -8.59
N GLY A 9 17.64 -14.16 -9.79
CA GLY A 9 16.74 -14.99 -10.59
C GLY A 9 15.58 -14.24 -11.24
N LEU A 10 15.76 -12.95 -11.49
CA LEU A 10 14.82 -12.14 -12.26
C LEU A 10 14.96 -12.46 -13.76
N THR A 11 13.85 -12.39 -14.48
CA THR A 11 13.84 -12.45 -15.95
C THR A 11 14.47 -11.19 -16.55
N GLU A 12 14.80 -11.23 -17.84
CA GLU A 12 15.28 -10.06 -18.57
C GLU A 12 14.24 -8.92 -18.52
N THR A 13 12.97 -9.21 -18.79
CA THR A 13 11.87 -8.24 -18.70
C THR A 13 11.76 -7.61 -17.32
N GLN A 14 11.80 -8.40 -16.25
CA GLN A 14 11.77 -7.88 -14.88
C GLN A 14 12.96 -6.95 -14.59
N THR A 15 14.14 -7.32 -15.07
CA THR A 15 15.35 -6.51 -14.91
C THR A 15 15.23 -5.17 -15.66
N GLU A 16 14.69 -5.18 -16.88
CA GLU A 16 14.45 -3.95 -17.67
C GLU A 16 13.42 -3.05 -17.02
N ILE A 17 12.27 -3.59 -16.56
CA ILE A 17 11.25 -2.84 -15.80
C ILE A 17 11.88 -2.15 -14.60
N LEU A 18 12.63 -2.89 -13.78
CA LEU A 18 13.28 -2.34 -12.59
C LEU A 18 14.32 -1.28 -12.92
N SER A 19 15.10 -1.48 -13.96
CA SER A 19 16.09 -0.50 -14.43
C SER A 19 15.42 0.81 -14.85
N THR A 20 14.32 0.70 -15.59
CA THR A 20 13.52 1.86 -16.04
C THR A 20 12.92 2.61 -14.84
N VAL A 21 12.29 1.87 -13.91
CA VAL A 21 11.71 2.46 -12.70
C VAL A 21 12.77 3.13 -11.83
N ARG A 22 13.95 2.53 -11.67
CA ARG A 22 15.09 3.13 -10.94
C ARG A 22 15.51 4.46 -11.55
N SER A 23 15.67 4.50 -12.87
CA SER A 23 16.01 5.73 -13.57
C SER A 23 14.96 6.80 -13.39
N PHE A 24 13.68 6.43 -13.42
CA PHE A 24 12.57 7.34 -13.18
C PHE A 24 12.57 7.85 -11.72
N VAL A 25 12.78 6.98 -10.73
CA VAL A 25 12.87 7.37 -9.32
C VAL A 25 14.00 8.36 -9.10
N ASP A 26 15.18 8.09 -9.66
CA ASP A 26 16.36 8.94 -9.47
C ASP A 26 16.22 10.31 -10.14
N LYS A 27 15.53 10.40 -11.28
CA LYS A 27 15.42 11.64 -12.07
C LYS A 27 14.13 12.42 -11.80
N GLU A 28 13.01 11.73 -11.61
CA GLU A 28 11.69 12.37 -11.58
C GLU A 28 11.01 12.35 -10.21
N ILE A 29 11.46 11.50 -9.27
CA ILE A 29 10.85 11.44 -7.93
C ILE A 29 11.76 12.09 -6.88
N LEU A 30 12.97 11.58 -6.70
CA LEU A 30 13.87 12.03 -5.63
C LEU A 30 14.12 13.55 -5.61
N PRO A 31 14.30 14.25 -6.75
CA PRO A 31 14.56 15.69 -6.72
C PRO A 31 13.38 16.53 -6.21
N TYR A 32 12.17 16.02 -6.28
CA TYR A 32 10.95 16.78 -5.97
C TYR A 32 10.22 16.31 -4.72
N ALA A 33 10.52 15.10 -4.24
CA ALA A 33 9.76 14.41 -3.19
C ALA A 33 9.63 15.23 -1.90
N THR A 34 10.72 15.79 -1.39
CA THR A 34 10.74 16.53 -0.13
C THR A 34 9.97 17.84 -0.22
N ASP A 35 10.13 18.58 -1.30
CA ASP A 35 9.43 19.84 -1.52
C ASP A 35 7.91 19.65 -1.67
N LEU A 36 7.50 18.68 -2.48
CA LEU A 36 6.07 18.34 -2.65
C LEU A 36 5.45 17.77 -1.36
N GLU A 37 6.20 16.96 -0.61
CA GLU A 37 5.74 16.45 0.68
C GLU A 37 5.52 17.57 1.70
N HIS A 38 6.43 18.55 1.80
CA HIS A 38 6.29 19.69 2.70
C HIS A 38 5.08 20.57 2.32
N LYS A 39 4.85 20.77 1.02
CA LYS A 39 3.70 21.52 0.52
C LYS A 39 2.37 20.77 0.61
N ASP A 40 2.38 19.48 0.94
CA ASP A 40 1.21 18.59 0.90
C ASP A 40 0.54 18.62 -0.49
N GLU A 41 1.37 18.61 -1.53
CA GLU A 41 0.98 18.74 -2.93
C GLU A 41 1.01 17.39 -3.65
N PHE A 42 -0.06 17.12 -4.41
CA PHE A 42 -0.14 15.88 -5.21
C PHE A 42 0.76 15.99 -6.44
N PRO A 43 1.60 14.98 -6.72
CA PRO A 43 2.63 15.02 -7.76
C PRO A 43 2.07 14.63 -9.14
N GLU A 44 1.25 15.47 -9.77
CA GLU A 44 0.58 15.16 -11.04
C GLU A 44 1.57 14.70 -12.13
N ALA A 45 2.67 15.43 -12.34
CA ALA A 45 3.66 15.09 -13.38
C ALA A 45 4.31 13.71 -13.16
N ILE A 46 4.62 13.37 -11.90
CA ILE A 46 5.18 12.05 -11.56
C ILE A 46 4.14 10.96 -11.85
N VAL A 47 2.88 11.18 -11.48
CA VAL A 47 1.79 10.21 -11.70
C VAL A 47 1.51 10.03 -13.19
N ASP A 48 1.59 11.09 -13.98
CA ASP A 48 1.43 10.99 -15.45
C ASP A 48 2.59 10.18 -16.08
N GLY A 49 3.84 10.40 -15.64
CA GLY A 49 4.97 9.55 -16.05
C GLY A 49 4.77 8.06 -15.67
N MET A 50 4.17 7.77 -14.51
CA MET A 50 3.81 6.40 -14.13
C MET A 50 2.74 5.78 -15.04
N LYS A 51 1.76 6.57 -15.52
CA LYS A 51 0.78 6.10 -16.52
C LYS A 51 1.46 5.77 -17.84
N GLU A 52 2.32 6.66 -18.33
CA GLU A 52 3.09 6.45 -19.57
C GLU A 52 3.95 5.19 -19.52
N MET A 53 4.51 4.86 -18.35
CA MET A 53 5.25 3.61 -18.14
C MET A 53 4.35 2.38 -17.94
N GLY A 54 3.03 2.50 -17.94
CA GLY A 54 2.10 1.40 -17.73
C GLY A 54 2.05 0.84 -16.30
N LEU A 55 2.55 1.57 -15.28
CA LEU A 55 2.64 1.06 -13.92
C LEU A 55 1.27 0.82 -13.26
N PHE A 56 0.22 1.48 -13.73
CA PHE A 56 -1.15 1.20 -13.25
C PHE A 56 -1.67 -0.16 -13.73
N GLY A 57 -1.20 -0.64 -14.87
CA GLY A 57 -1.56 -1.94 -15.44
C GLY A 57 -0.59 -3.07 -15.10
N LEU A 58 0.42 -2.85 -14.24
CA LEU A 58 1.54 -3.77 -14.04
C LEU A 58 1.11 -5.22 -13.78
N MET A 59 0.12 -5.46 -12.91
CA MET A 59 -0.42 -6.79 -12.62
C MET A 59 -1.77 -7.11 -13.29
N ILE A 60 -2.34 -6.18 -14.05
CA ILE A 60 -3.54 -6.45 -14.84
C ILE A 60 -3.14 -7.32 -16.02
N PRO A 61 -3.89 -8.41 -16.32
CA PRO A 61 -3.56 -9.28 -17.47
C PRO A 61 -3.48 -8.54 -18.80
N GLU A 62 -2.62 -9.00 -19.70
CA GLU A 62 -2.46 -8.46 -21.05
C GLU A 62 -3.79 -8.46 -21.84
N SER A 63 -4.65 -9.46 -21.62
CA SER A 63 -6.00 -9.52 -22.22
C SER A 63 -6.90 -8.34 -21.86
N TYR A 64 -6.56 -7.59 -20.82
CA TYR A 64 -7.24 -6.34 -20.41
C TYR A 64 -6.36 -5.10 -20.57
N GLY A 65 -5.27 -5.20 -21.36
CA GLY A 65 -4.37 -4.07 -21.65
C GLY A 65 -3.33 -3.76 -20.58
N GLY A 66 -3.14 -4.63 -19.60
CA GLY A 66 -2.07 -4.53 -18.61
C GLY A 66 -0.77 -5.19 -19.05
N LEU A 67 0.22 -5.25 -18.17
CA LEU A 67 1.53 -5.89 -18.41
C LEU A 67 1.56 -7.36 -17.96
N GLY A 68 0.59 -7.82 -17.19
CA GLY A 68 0.48 -9.22 -16.76
C GLY A 68 1.58 -9.70 -15.81
N GLU A 69 2.31 -8.77 -15.20
CA GLU A 69 3.45 -9.06 -14.34
C GLU A 69 3.07 -9.72 -13.01
N SER A 70 4.07 -10.36 -12.40
CA SER A 70 3.94 -11.07 -11.13
C SER A 70 3.84 -10.13 -9.93
N LEU A 71 3.39 -10.65 -8.77
CA LEU A 71 3.42 -9.93 -7.51
C LEU A 71 4.86 -9.60 -7.09
N LEU A 72 5.83 -10.46 -7.41
CA LEU A 72 7.24 -10.18 -7.17
C LEU A 72 7.69 -8.93 -7.93
N THR A 73 7.41 -8.83 -9.23
CA THR A 73 7.77 -7.65 -10.04
C THR A 73 7.12 -6.39 -9.47
N TYR A 74 5.83 -6.49 -9.14
CA TYR A 74 5.11 -5.37 -8.53
C TYR A 74 5.73 -4.93 -7.19
N ALA A 75 6.06 -5.87 -6.30
CA ALA A 75 6.66 -5.57 -5.02
C ALA A 75 8.03 -4.87 -5.17
N LEU A 76 8.86 -5.33 -6.08
CA LEU A 76 10.17 -4.72 -6.37
C LEU A 76 10.02 -3.31 -6.98
N VAL A 77 9.04 -3.09 -7.85
CA VAL A 77 8.69 -1.76 -8.37
C VAL A 77 8.24 -0.83 -7.25
N VAL A 78 7.38 -1.31 -6.35
CA VAL A 78 6.92 -0.55 -5.17
C VAL A 78 8.07 -0.20 -4.24
N GLU A 79 9.00 -1.12 -4.00
CA GLU A 79 10.20 -0.89 -3.20
C GLU A 79 11.04 0.26 -3.78
N GLU A 80 11.28 0.26 -5.10
CA GLU A 80 12.01 1.32 -5.77
C GLU A 80 11.29 2.68 -5.70
N ILE A 81 10.00 2.70 -5.98
CA ILE A 81 9.20 3.92 -5.90
C ILE A 81 9.19 4.47 -4.47
N ALA A 82 9.05 3.61 -3.46
CA ALA A 82 9.04 4.01 -2.06
C ALA A 82 10.43 4.49 -1.57
N ARG A 83 11.53 4.01 -2.18
CA ARG A 83 12.88 4.56 -1.99
C ARG A 83 12.93 6.03 -2.41
N GLY A 84 12.25 6.40 -3.47
CA GLY A 84 12.13 7.79 -3.89
C GLY A 84 11.19 8.60 -3.01
N TRP A 85 9.94 8.11 -2.89
CA TRP A 85 8.90 8.74 -2.09
C TRP A 85 7.76 7.78 -1.81
N MET A 86 7.51 7.47 -0.54
CA MET A 86 6.46 6.51 -0.15
C MET A 86 5.07 6.89 -0.66
N SER A 87 4.74 8.18 -0.72
CA SER A 87 3.43 8.65 -1.17
C SER A 87 3.10 8.22 -2.60
N ILE A 88 4.10 8.18 -3.49
CA ILE A 88 3.91 7.73 -4.87
C ILE A 88 3.53 6.25 -4.92
N SER A 89 4.15 5.43 -4.09
CA SER A 89 3.77 4.00 -3.99
C SER A 89 2.33 3.82 -3.50
N GLY A 90 1.83 4.78 -2.71
CA GLY A 90 0.44 4.82 -2.24
C GLY A 90 -0.57 5.11 -3.35
N VAL A 91 -0.17 5.87 -4.37
CA VAL A 91 -1.04 6.17 -5.52
C VAL A 91 -1.44 4.87 -6.24
N ILE A 92 -0.50 3.94 -6.43
CA ILE A 92 -0.77 2.67 -7.12
C ILE A 92 -1.26 1.55 -6.18
N ASN A 93 -1.05 1.65 -4.87
CA ASN A 93 -1.37 0.56 -3.94
C ASN A 93 -2.87 0.23 -3.88
N THR A 94 -3.71 1.20 -3.55
CA THR A 94 -5.15 0.94 -3.43
C THR A 94 -5.77 0.63 -4.78
N HIS A 95 -5.28 1.25 -5.85
CA HIS A 95 -5.63 0.91 -7.21
C HIS A 95 -5.35 -0.55 -7.54
N PHE A 96 -4.14 -1.01 -7.22
CA PHE A 96 -3.72 -2.39 -7.41
C PHE A 96 -4.57 -3.39 -6.62
N ILE A 97 -4.88 -3.10 -5.34
CA ILE A 97 -5.75 -3.96 -4.52
C ILE A 97 -7.13 -4.11 -5.18
N VAL A 98 -7.73 -3.02 -5.65
CA VAL A 98 -9.04 -3.06 -6.30
C VAL A 98 -8.97 -3.81 -7.63
N ALA A 99 -7.94 -3.60 -8.45
CA ALA A 99 -7.73 -4.33 -9.70
C ALA A 99 -7.54 -5.84 -9.45
N TYR A 100 -6.77 -6.21 -8.42
CA TYR A 100 -6.59 -7.60 -8.00
C TYR A 100 -7.92 -8.22 -7.56
N MET A 101 -8.69 -7.55 -6.70
CA MET A 101 -10.00 -8.04 -6.25
C MET A 101 -10.97 -8.23 -7.43
N LEU A 102 -11.00 -7.27 -8.34
CA LEU A 102 -11.83 -7.34 -9.55
C LEU A 102 -11.41 -8.51 -10.44
N ARG A 103 -10.11 -8.69 -10.66
CA ARG A 103 -9.57 -9.84 -11.42
C ARG A 103 -9.96 -11.18 -10.81
N GLN A 104 -9.88 -11.31 -9.48
CA GLN A 104 -10.15 -12.58 -8.78
C GLN A 104 -11.65 -12.87 -8.63
N HIS A 105 -12.44 -11.86 -8.29
CA HIS A 105 -13.80 -12.04 -7.82
C HIS A 105 -14.87 -11.44 -8.74
N GLY A 106 -14.49 -10.54 -9.66
CA GLY A 106 -15.43 -9.87 -10.56
C GLY A 106 -16.08 -10.83 -11.55
N THR A 107 -17.28 -10.49 -12.01
CA THR A 107 -17.89 -11.15 -13.17
C THR A 107 -17.08 -10.83 -14.44
N GLN A 108 -17.31 -11.59 -15.51
CA GLN A 108 -16.65 -11.33 -16.77
C GLN A 108 -16.98 -9.92 -17.31
N GLU A 109 -18.23 -9.51 -17.19
CA GLU A 109 -18.68 -8.17 -17.57
C GLU A 109 -17.98 -7.06 -16.75
N GLN A 110 -17.89 -7.22 -15.42
CA GLN A 110 -17.17 -6.28 -14.56
C GLN A 110 -15.69 -6.17 -14.96
N LYS A 111 -15.04 -7.29 -15.26
CA LYS A 111 -13.62 -7.32 -15.68
C LYS A 111 -13.43 -6.61 -17.03
N GLU A 112 -14.22 -6.96 -18.04
CA GLU A 112 -14.13 -6.38 -19.39
C GLU A 112 -14.41 -4.88 -19.39
N ARG A 113 -15.31 -4.43 -18.54
CA ARG A 113 -15.68 -3.02 -18.46
C ARG A 113 -14.68 -2.16 -17.68
N LEU A 114 -14.09 -2.68 -16.61
CA LEU A 114 -13.32 -1.86 -15.67
C LEU A 114 -11.80 -2.06 -15.78
N LEU A 115 -11.32 -3.29 -15.97
CA LEU A 115 -9.87 -3.55 -15.97
C LEU A 115 -9.11 -2.81 -17.08
N PRO A 116 -9.62 -2.65 -18.32
CA PRO A 116 -8.92 -1.88 -19.35
C PRO A 116 -8.73 -0.40 -18.95
N LEU A 117 -9.74 0.22 -18.36
CA LEU A 117 -9.68 1.61 -17.89
C LEU A 117 -8.77 1.77 -16.66
N MET A 118 -8.67 0.72 -15.85
CA MET A 118 -7.73 0.67 -14.74
C MET A 118 -6.29 0.47 -15.21
N ALA A 119 -6.06 -0.36 -16.23
CA ALA A 119 -4.72 -0.64 -16.76
C ALA A 119 -4.02 0.62 -17.29
N THR A 120 -4.76 1.55 -17.88
CA THR A 120 -4.25 2.84 -18.35
C THR A 120 -4.11 3.89 -17.23
N GLY A 121 -4.70 3.65 -16.06
CA GLY A 121 -4.81 4.65 -15.00
C GLY A 121 -5.86 5.74 -15.26
N GLU A 122 -6.71 5.58 -16.30
CA GLU A 122 -7.84 6.47 -16.57
C GLU A 122 -8.85 6.42 -15.42
N LYS A 123 -9.24 5.20 -14.99
CA LYS A 123 -10.03 5.00 -13.78
C LYS A 123 -9.15 4.40 -12.67
N ARG A 124 -8.93 5.16 -11.61
CA ARG A 124 -8.18 4.69 -10.46
C ARG A 124 -9.08 4.05 -9.41
N GLY A 125 -8.55 3.04 -8.72
CA GLY A 125 -9.24 2.35 -7.62
C GLY A 125 -8.87 2.90 -6.25
N ALA A 126 -9.84 2.95 -5.34
CA ALA A 126 -9.63 3.14 -3.91
C ALA A 126 -10.29 2.02 -3.11
N PHE A 127 -9.71 1.69 -1.96
CA PHE A 127 -10.15 0.62 -1.07
C PHE A 127 -10.78 1.21 0.20
N SER A 128 -11.99 0.80 0.52
CA SER A 128 -12.81 1.41 1.56
C SER A 128 -13.40 0.36 2.50
N MET A 129 -12.77 0.17 3.66
CA MET A 129 -13.18 -0.81 4.66
C MET A 129 -13.42 -0.17 6.03
N SER A 130 -12.45 0.60 6.53
CA SER A 130 -12.47 1.20 7.85
C SER A 130 -13.55 2.28 8.00
N GLU A 131 -13.97 2.51 9.23
CA GLU A 131 -14.91 3.56 9.62
C GLU A 131 -14.33 4.37 10.78
N PRO A 132 -14.89 5.55 11.13
CA PRO A 132 -14.41 6.33 12.28
C PRO A 132 -14.36 5.53 13.58
N GLY A 133 -15.28 4.58 13.76
CA GLY A 133 -15.39 3.73 14.96
C GLY A 133 -14.69 2.40 14.91
N CYS A 134 -14.15 1.97 13.76
CA CYS A 134 -13.49 0.67 13.64
C CYS A 134 -12.45 0.62 12.50
N GLY A 135 -11.33 -0.04 12.79
CA GLY A 135 -10.28 -0.35 11.81
C GLY A 135 -9.89 -1.81 11.93
N SER A 136 -9.18 -2.20 12.99
CA SER A 136 -8.76 -3.60 13.22
C SER A 136 -9.94 -4.55 13.45
N ASP A 137 -11.02 -4.09 14.09
CA ASP A 137 -12.27 -4.83 14.26
C ASP A 137 -13.22 -4.57 13.08
N VAL A 138 -12.93 -5.19 11.94
CA VAL A 138 -13.75 -5.05 10.71
C VAL A 138 -15.19 -5.53 10.93
N ALA A 139 -15.42 -6.47 11.84
CA ALA A 139 -16.77 -6.98 12.11
C ALA A 139 -17.70 -5.91 12.73
N ALA A 140 -17.12 -4.85 13.32
CA ALA A 140 -17.84 -3.75 13.96
C ALA A 140 -18.28 -2.64 12.99
N ILE A 141 -18.07 -2.75 11.67
CA ILE A 141 -18.55 -1.75 10.70
C ILE A 141 -20.06 -1.52 10.85
N LYS A 142 -20.50 -0.28 10.60
CA LYS A 142 -21.91 0.12 10.71
C LYS A 142 -22.52 0.55 9.37
N ALA A 143 -21.70 0.92 8.40
CA ALA A 143 -22.19 1.25 7.07
C ALA A 143 -22.97 0.04 6.50
N ARG A 144 -24.11 0.33 5.91
CA ARG A 144 -25.08 -0.69 5.47
C ARG A 144 -25.58 -0.41 4.06
N ALA A 145 -26.07 -1.44 3.42
CA ALA A 145 -26.82 -1.36 2.16
C ALA A 145 -28.12 -2.14 2.29
N VAL A 146 -29.21 -1.53 1.89
CA VAL A 146 -30.54 -2.12 1.86
C VAL A 146 -30.97 -2.29 0.41
N ARG A 147 -31.43 -3.49 0.04
CA ARG A 147 -31.91 -3.73 -1.32
C ARG A 147 -33.24 -3.02 -1.57
N ASP A 148 -33.34 -2.33 -2.71
CA ASP A 148 -34.52 -1.64 -3.15
C ASP A 148 -34.73 -1.90 -4.67
N GLY A 149 -35.50 -2.92 -5.00
CA GLY A 149 -35.69 -3.40 -6.36
C GLY A 149 -34.39 -3.94 -6.97
N ASP A 150 -33.97 -3.35 -8.07
CA ASP A 150 -32.73 -3.70 -8.79
C ASP A 150 -31.50 -2.96 -8.27
N ASP A 151 -31.67 -2.11 -7.26
CA ASP A 151 -30.63 -1.29 -6.65
C ASP A 151 -30.37 -1.68 -5.19
N TYR A 152 -29.29 -1.10 -4.65
CA TYR A 152 -29.04 -0.98 -3.21
C TYR A 152 -28.94 0.49 -2.82
N VAL A 153 -29.47 0.80 -1.64
CA VAL A 153 -29.34 2.12 -1.00
C VAL A 153 -28.32 2.00 0.14
N LEU A 154 -27.25 2.76 0.05
CA LEU A 154 -26.11 2.69 0.96
C LEU A 154 -26.12 3.91 1.90
N ASP A 155 -25.95 3.63 3.21
CA ASP A 155 -25.80 4.64 4.26
C ASP A 155 -24.60 4.33 5.15
N GLY A 156 -23.84 5.36 5.53
CA GLY A 156 -22.72 5.24 6.47
C GLY A 156 -21.56 6.15 6.17
N GLN A 157 -20.48 5.98 6.94
CA GLN A 157 -19.26 6.77 6.79
C GLN A 157 -18.06 5.85 6.77
N LYS A 158 -17.18 6.06 5.80
CA LYS A 158 -15.89 5.38 5.67
C LYS A 158 -14.76 6.36 5.92
N MET A 159 -13.63 5.84 6.39
CA MET A 159 -12.48 6.65 6.79
C MET A 159 -11.16 6.04 6.33
N TRP A 160 -10.14 6.87 6.21
CA TRP A 160 -8.78 6.49 5.81
C TRP A 160 -8.65 6.00 4.36
N LEU A 161 -9.46 6.56 3.45
CA LEU A 161 -9.39 6.20 2.03
C LEU A 161 -8.19 6.90 1.35
N THR A 162 -7.15 6.16 1.08
CA THR A 162 -6.08 6.61 0.18
C THR A 162 -6.61 6.68 -1.25
N ASN A 163 -6.30 7.74 -1.99
CA ASN A 163 -6.86 8.06 -3.31
C ASN A 163 -8.38 8.33 -3.31
N GLY A 164 -9.00 8.62 -2.18
CA GLY A 164 -10.45 8.76 -2.10
C GLY A 164 -11.03 9.85 -3.01
N ALA A 165 -10.32 10.98 -3.16
CA ALA A 165 -10.74 12.04 -4.06
C ALA A 165 -10.43 11.71 -5.54
N ARG A 166 -9.27 11.14 -5.82
CA ARG A 166 -8.81 10.89 -7.21
C ARG A 166 -9.24 9.55 -7.80
N SER A 167 -9.85 8.67 -7.02
CA SER A 167 -10.42 7.41 -7.53
C SER A 167 -11.73 7.65 -8.28
N ALA A 168 -11.96 6.81 -9.29
CA ALA A 168 -13.25 6.70 -9.98
C ALA A 168 -14.00 5.43 -9.60
N ILE A 169 -13.33 4.46 -8.95
CA ILE A 169 -13.91 3.18 -8.50
C ILE A 169 -13.51 2.99 -7.05
N VAL A 170 -14.49 2.84 -6.14
CA VAL A 170 -14.22 2.58 -4.73
C VAL A 170 -14.78 1.21 -4.34
N ALA A 171 -13.91 0.24 -4.06
CA ALA A 171 -14.31 -1.03 -3.49
C ALA A 171 -14.68 -0.83 -2.01
N THR A 172 -15.96 -0.89 -1.69
CA THR A 172 -16.51 -0.49 -0.39
C THR A 172 -17.18 -1.66 0.31
N LEU A 173 -16.75 -1.97 1.54
CA LEU A 173 -17.35 -3.00 2.40
C LEU A 173 -18.48 -2.42 3.23
N VAL A 174 -19.67 -2.98 3.13
CA VAL A 174 -20.83 -2.60 3.95
C VAL A 174 -21.62 -3.83 4.41
N LYS A 175 -22.47 -3.69 5.45
CA LYS A 175 -23.39 -4.73 5.87
C LYS A 175 -24.62 -4.78 4.96
N THR A 176 -25.07 -5.99 4.60
CA THR A 176 -26.24 -6.21 3.74
C THR A 176 -27.25 -7.17 4.34
N ASP A 177 -26.87 -8.06 5.25
CA ASP A 177 -27.75 -9.05 5.87
C ASP A 177 -27.44 -9.19 7.36
N GLU A 178 -28.27 -8.54 8.20
CA GLU A 178 -28.16 -8.62 9.66
C GLU A 178 -28.60 -9.98 10.23
N GLY A 179 -29.30 -10.81 9.42
CA GLY A 179 -29.76 -12.14 9.79
C GLY A 179 -28.81 -13.28 9.46
N ALA A 180 -27.65 -12.98 8.86
CA ALA A 180 -26.69 -14.01 8.46
C ALA A 180 -26.14 -14.81 9.66
N GLU A 181 -25.93 -16.12 9.48
CA GLU A 181 -25.37 -17.03 10.49
C GLU A 181 -24.02 -16.59 11.06
N SER A 182 -23.26 -15.77 10.34
CA SER A 182 -21.95 -15.27 10.70
C SER A 182 -21.83 -13.80 10.35
N VAL A 183 -21.25 -13.01 11.26
CA VAL A 183 -20.92 -11.59 11.03
C VAL A 183 -20.07 -11.37 9.78
N TYR A 184 -19.28 -12.37 9.36
CA TYR A 184 -18.46 -12.30 8.16
C TYR A 184 -19.25 -12.56 6.86
N LYS A 185 -20.44 -13.21 6.94
CA LYS A 185 -21.34 -13.46 5.82
C LYS A 185 -22.39 -12.36 5.64
N ASN A 186 -22.48 -11.41 6.56
CA ASN A 186 -23.40 -10.28 6.47
C ASN A 186 -22.85 -9.07 5.72
N MET A 187 -21.63 -9.17 5.15
CA MET A 187 -20.94 -8.07 4.51
C MET A 187 -20.78 -8.30 3.01
N THR A 188 -20.96 -7.23 2.26
CA THR A 188 -20.86 -7.22 0.79
C THR A 188 -19.90 -6.13 0.35
N THR A 189 -19.09 -6.43 -0.67
CA THR A 189 -18.24 -5.41 -1.33
C THR A 189 -18.98 -4.86 -2.54
N PHE A 190 -19.11 -3.53 -2.57
CA PHE A 190 -19.64 -2.78 -3.71
C PHE A 190 -18.51 -2.07 -4.46
N LEU A 191 -18.55 -2.09 -5.76
CA LEU A 191 -17.74 -1.25 -6.63
C LEU A 191 -18.53 0.05 -6.89
N ILE A 192 -18.31 1.06 -6.05
CA ILE A 192 -18.97 2.36 -6.18
C ILE A 192 -18.20 3.17 -7.24
N GLU A 193 -18.87 3.49 -8.35
CA GLU A 193 -18.32 4.41 -9.35
C GLU A 193 -18.72 5.84 -9.01
N LYS A 194 -17.77 6.76 -9.11
CA LYS A 194 -17.93 8.18 -8.83
C LYS A 194 -17.01 9.04 -9.69
N GLU A 195 -17.32 10.32 -9.80
CA GLU A 195 -16.39 11.28 -10.40
C GLU A 195 -15.21 11.57 -9.45
N PRO A 196 -13.98 11.72 -9.96
CA PRO A 196 -12.87 12.23 -9.18
C PRO A 196 -13.14 13.66 -8.69
N GLY A 197 -12.85 13.92 -7.40
CA GLY A 197 -13.05 15.24 -6.81
C GLY A 197 -13.39 15.19 -5.32
N PHE A 198 -13.55 16.40 -4.75
CA PHE A 198 -14.09 16.62 -3.42
C PHE A 198 -15.55 17.12 -3.53
N GLY A 199 -16.30 17.01 -2.45
CA GLY A 199 -17.74 17.31 -2.42
C GLY A 199 -18.58 16.09 -2.83
N GLU A 200 -19.79 16.33 -3.33
CA GLU A 200 -20.62 15.26 -3.87
C GLU A 200 -20.06 14.79 -5.23
N THR A 201 -19.61 13.55 -5.27
CA THR A 201 -18.92 12.94 -6.43
C THR A 201 -19.77 11.93 -7.18
N ALA A 202 -20.88 11.50 -6.59
CA ALA A 202 -22.00 10.79 -7.20
C ALA A 202 -23.23 11.04 -6.30
N PRO A 203 -24.46 10.82 -6.77
CA PRO A 203 -25.66 11.03 -5.95
C PRO A 203 -25.58 10.27 -4.60
N GLY A 204 -25.57 11.02 -3.49
CA GLY A 204 -25.43 10.48 -2.14
C GLY A 204 -24.03 10.00 -1.76
N VAL A 205 -22.99 10.25 -2.57
CA VAL A 205 -21.58 9.91 -2.28
C VAL A 205 -20.77 11.19 -2.15
N THR A 206 -20.32 11.51 -0.95
CA THR A 206 -19.56 12.73 -0.68
C THR A 206 -18.15 12.42 -0.18
N ILE A 207 -17.15 13.12 -0.73
CA ILE A 207 -15.77 13.16 -0.25
C ILE A 207 -15.51 14.53 0.36
N PRO A 208 -15.63 14.69 1.70
CA PRO A 208 -15.68 16.02 2.34
C PRO A 208 -14.40 16.84 2.17
N GLY A 209 -13.25 16.17 2.20
CA GLY A 209 -11.94 16.79 2.10
C GLY A 209 -10.81 15.82 2.41
N LYS A 210 -9.57 16.30 2.38
CA LYS A 210 -8.41 15.50 2.77
C LYS A 210 -8.17 15.56 4.29
N ILE A 211 -7.73 14.45 4.85
CA ILE A 211 -7.25 14.35 6.23
C ILE A 211 -5.80 14.82 6.25
N HIS A 212 -5.46 15.79 7.10
CA HIS A 212 -4.10 16.24 7.32
C HIS A 212 -3.30 15.19 8.09
N LYS A 213 -2.14 14.82 7.57
CA LYS A 213 -1.31 13.73 8.10
C LYS A 213 0.07 14.23 8.51
N MET A 214 0.73 13.50 9.38
CA MET A 214 2.10 13.75 9.79
C MET A 214 3.10 13.59 8.62
N GLY A 215 2.95 12.52 7.85
CA GLY A 215 3.69 12.18 6.64
C GLY A 215 2.79 11.53 5.62
N TYR A 216 3.36 10.99 4.52
CA TYR A 216 2.55 10.38 3.46
C TYR A 216 1.59 11.39 2.82
N LYS A 217 2.09 12.64 2.61
CA LYS A 217 1.25 13.78 2.25
C LYS A 217 0.97 13.89 0.76
N GLY A 218 1.90 13.52 -0.09
CA GLY A 218 1.76 13.60 -1.55
C GLY A 218 0.63 12.75 -2.17
N VAL A 219 -0.07 11.95 -1.37
CA VAL A 219 -1.31 11.26 -1.74
C VAL A 219 -2.38 11.58 -0.71
N GLU A 220 -3.57 11.96 -1.17
CA GLU A 220 -4.66 12.29 -0.25
C GLU A 220 -5.19 11.04 0.45
N THR A 221 -5.58 11.24 1.72
CA THR A 221 -6.38 10.31 2.51
C THR A 221 -7.66 11.03 2.90
N THR A 222 -8.81 10.40 2.70
CA THR A 222 -10.11 11.04 2.86
C THR A 222 -11.06 10.22 3.71
N GLU A 223 -12.17 10.84 4.05
CA GLU A 223 -13.42 10.16 4.40
C GLU A 223 -14.27 9.97 3.14
N MET A 224 -15.28 9.11 3.23
CA MET A 224 -16.38 8.99 2.27
C MET A 224 -17.69 8.84 3.04
N VAL A 225 -18.62 9.72 2.77
CA VAL A 225 -19.95 9.72 3.37
C VAL A 225 -20.95 9.21 2.35
N LEU A 226 -21.78 8.27 2.78
CA LEU A 226 -22.86 7.65 2.01
C LEU A 226 -24.19 8.04 2.68
N GLU A 227 -25.00 8.79 1.96
CA GLU A 227 -26.32 9.27 2.43
C GLU A 227 -27.38 8.95 1.37
N GLY A 228 -28.02 7.78 1.53
CA GLY A 228 -28.98 7.29 0.54
C GLY A 228 -28.32 7.04 -0.83
N ALA A 229 -27.05 6.70 -0.87
CA ALA A 229 -26.31 6.46 -2.11
C ALA A 229 -26.89 5.24 -2.85
N ARG A 230 -27.49 5.48 -4.01
CA ARG A 230 -28.15 4.43 -4.79
C ARG A 230 -27.19 3.86 -5.83
N VAL A 231 -26.95 2.56 -5.77
CA VAL A 231 -26.10 1.83 -6.70
C VAL A 231 -26.81 0.60 -7.25
N PRO A 232 -26.63 0.24 -8.52
CA PRO A 232 -27.27 -0.96 -9.10
C PRO A 232 -26.72 -2.24 -8.46
N ALA A 233 -27.53 -3.31 -8.42
CA ALA A 233 -27.12 -4.60 -7.86
C ALA A 233 -25.89 -5.19 -8.59
N SER A 234 -25.68 -4.84 -9.85
CA SER A 234 -24.46 -5.18 -10.62
C SER A 234 -23.18 -4.54 -10.10
N SER A 235 -23.28 -3.54 -9.19
CA SER A 235 -22.11 -2.99 -8.47
C SER A 235 -21.58 -3.92 -7.38
N VAL A 236 -22.31 -4.95 -6.97
CA VAL A 236 -21.80 -5.98 -6.05
C VAL A 236 -20.66 -6.73 -6.73
N LEU A 237 -19.49 -6.77 -6.11
CA LEU A 237 -18.33 -7.45 -6.65
C LEU A 237 -18.63 -8.95 -6.87
N GLY A 238 -18.58 -9.39 -8.13
CA GLY A 238 -18.91 -10.76 -8.53
C GLY A 238 -20.38 -11.14 -8.38
N GLU A 239 -21.26 -10.15 -8.17
CA GLU A 239 -22.71 -10.33 -7.99
C GLU A 239 -23.07 -11.33 -6.88
N LYS A 240 -22.22 -11.47 -5.86
CA LYS A 240 -22.39 -12.40 -4.74
C LYS A 240 -22.45 -11.65 -3.41
N PRO A 241 -23.64 -11.23 -2.94
CA PRO A 241 -23.78 -10.65 -1.60
C PRO A 241 -23.29 -11.61 -0.51
N GLY A 242 -22.82 -11.08 0.61
CA GLY A 242 -22.33 -11.87 1.74
C GLY A 242 -20.91 -12.44 1.57
N GLN A 243 -20.21 -12.12 0.47
CA GLN A 243 -18.81 -12.54 0.25
C GLN A 243 -17.80 -11.40 0.49
N GLY A 244 -18.29 -10.21 0.84
CA GLY A 244 -17.46 -9.00 0.88
C GLY A 244 -16.28 -9.09 1.83
N PHE A 245 -16.46 -9.65 3.03
CA PHE A 245 -15.37 -9.81 3.98
C PHE A 245 -14.20 -10.64 3.40
N TYR A 246 -14.52 -11.77 2.77
CA TYR A 246 -13.50 -12.65 2.19
C TYR A 246 -12.78 -12.01 1.00
N GLN A 247 -13.53 -11.30 0.15
CA GLN A 247 -12.98 -10.55 -0.99
C GLN A 247 -12.03 -9.44 -0.52
N MET A 248 -12.40 -8.71 0.53
CA MET A 248 -11.54 -7.67 1.13
C MET A 248 -10.29 -8.27 1.76
N MET A 249 -10.40 -9.40 2.46
CA MET A 249 -9.25 -10.05 3.08
C MET A 249 -8.26 -10.58 2.05
N ASP A 250 -8.71 -11.11 0.91
CA ASP A 250 -7.85 -11.52 -0.19
C ASP A 250 -7.09 -10.32 -0.80
N GLY A 251 -7.77 -9.18 -0.95
CA GLY A 251 -7.14 -7.92 -1.34
C GLY A 251 -6.09 -7.42 -0.34
N VAL A 252 -6.39 -7.48 0.96
CA VAL A 252 -5.45 -7.09 2.03
C VAL A 252 -4.23 -8.02 2.10
N GLU A 253 -4.36 -9.29 1.73
CA GLU A 253 -3.23 -10.23 1.74
C GLU A 253 -2.12 -9.79 0.78
N VAL A 254 -2.46 -9.39 -0.45
CA VAL A 254 -1.49 -8.81 -1.40
C VAL A 254 -1.05 -7.41 -0.96
N GLY A 255 -1.92 -6.65 -0.32
CA GLY A 255 -1.59 -5.36 0.29
C GLY A 255 -0.48 -5.44 1.35
N ARG A 256 -0.41 -6.52 2.14
CA ARG A 256 0.68 -6.74 3.12
C ARG A 256 2.05 -6.84 2.46
N VAL A 257 2.15 -7.52 1.32
CA VAL A 257 3.40 -7.58 0.53
C VAL A 257 3.77 -6.19 0.03
N ASN A 258 2.80 -5.38 -0.43
CA ASN A 258 3.02 -4.00 -0.80
C ASN A 258 3.56 -3.15 0.37
N VAL A 259 2.96 -3.26 1.57
CA VAL A 259 3.45 -2.52 2.76
C VAL A 259 4.86 -2.93 3.12
N ALA A 260 5.20 -4.22 3.04
CA ALA A 260 6.57 -4.69 3.27
C ALA A 260 7.54 -4.09 2.24
N ALA A 261 7.16 -4.05 0.96
CA ALA A 261 7.97 -3.45 -0.10
C ALA A 261 8.20 -1.94 0.12
N ARG A 262 7.17 -1.19 0.54
CA ARG A 262 7.32 0.23 0.91
C ARG A 262 8.31 0.41 2.06
N ALA A 263 8.20 -0.42 3.09
CA ALA A 263 9.11 -0.39 4.23
C ALA A 263 10.56 -0.64 3.79
N CYS A 264 10.79 -1.62 2.91
CA CYS A 264 12.11 -1.90 2.33
C CYS A 264 12.65 -0.70 1.55
N GLY A 265 11.83 -0.04 0.74
CA GLY A 265 12.24 1.17 0.00
C GLY A 265 12.65 2.32 0.92
N ILE A 266 11.84 2.64 1.94
CA ILE A 266 12.16 3.68 2.93
C ILE A 266 13.45 3.34 3.68
N MET A 267 13.60 2.08 4.14
CA MET A 267 14.81 1.65 4.85
C MET A 267 16.06 1.77 3.98
N THR A 268 15.97 1.37 2.71
CA THR A 268 17.06 1.48 1.75
C THR A 268 17.48 2.95 1.61
N ARG A 269 16.52 3.86 1.46
CA ARG A 269 16.82 5.29 1.37
C ARG A 269 17.40 5.86 2.66
N ALA A 270 16.84 5.50 3.82
CA ALA A 270 17.36 5.92 5.11
C ALA A 270 18.80 5.44 5.34
N PHE A 271 19.11 4.21 4.92
CA PHE A 271 20.47 3.69 4.93
C PHE A 271 21.41 4.46 4.00
N GLU A 272 20.99 4.71 2.73
CA GLU A 272 21.78 5.51 1.76
C GLU A 272 22.14 6.90 2.30
N LEU A 273 21.16 7.57 2.93
CA LEU A 273 21.37 8.87 3.55
C LEU A 273 22.31 8.79 4.75
N GLY A 274 22.09 7.82 5.64
CA GLY A 274 22.89 7.64 6.85
C GLY A 274 24.35 7.32 6.56
N ILE A 275 24.62 6.39 5.64
CA ILE A 275 25.98 6.01 5.27
C ILE A 275 26.71 7.11 4.51
N SER A 276 26.01 7.84 3.64
CA SER A 276 26.56 8.97 2.90
C SER A 276 26.95 10.10 3.86
N TYR A 277 26.05 10.47 4.78
CA TYR A 277 26.32 11.50 5.77
C TYR A 277 27.47 11.10 6.71
N ALA A 278 27.52 9.83 7.14
CA ALA A 278 28.57 9.35 8.04
C ALA A 278 29.97 9.43 7.44
N GLN A 279 30.10 9.34 6.12
CA GLN A 279 31.37 9.46 5.40
C GLN A 279 31.77 10.92 5.12
N GLN A 280 30.86 11.87 5.21
CA GLN A 280 31.12 13.30 4.96
C GLN A 280 31.35 14.09 6.26
N ARG A 281 30.55 13.77 7.29
CA ARG A 281 30.58 14.46 8.57
C ARG A 281 31.84 14.09 9.37
N GLN A 282 32.52 15.06 9.92
CA GLN A 282 33.69 14.85 10.78
C GLN A 282 33.42 15.35 12.21
N THR A 283 33.88 14.57 13.18
CA THR A 283 33.91 14.92 14.61
C THR A 283 35.20 14.34 15.23
N PHE A 284 35.74 15.01 16.21
CA PHE A 284 36.97 14.55 16.89
C PHE A 284 38.13 14.20 15.94
N GLY A 285 38.27 14.98 14.85
CA GLY A 285 39.36 14.86 13.89
C GLY A 285 39.25 13.72 12.85
N LYS A 286 38.11 13.01 12.75
CA LYS A 286 37.89 11.95 11.77
C LYS A 286 36.45 11.90 11.31
N GLN A 287 36.17 11.15 10.23
CA GLN A 287 34.80 10.89 9.78
C GLN A 287 34.01 10.19 10.87
N ILE A 288 32.71 10.50 10.98
CA ILE A 288 31.89 9.82 11.99
C ILE A 288 31.71 8.32 11.69
N ALA A 289 31.83 7.90 10.44
CA ALA A 289 31.88 6.50 10.03
C ALA A 289 33.03 5.70 10.70
N ASP A 290 34.14 6.37 11.05
CA ASP A 290 35.29 5.74 11.72
C ASP A 290 35.11 5.56 13.24
N HIS A 291 34.02 6.05 13.80
CA HIS A 291 33.65 5.76 15.18
C HIS A 291 32.90 4.44 15.25
N GLN A 292 33.37 3.50 16.07
CA GLN A 292 32.81 2.14 16.19
C GLN A 292 31.29 2.15 16.42
N ALA A 293 30.78 3.07 17.25
CA ALA A 293 29.36 3.18 17.54
C ALA A 293 28.52 3.51 16.28
N ILE A 294 29.04 4.31 15.35
CA ILE A 294 28.37 4.64 14.09
C ILE A 294 28.52 3.49 13.11
N ALA A 295 29.70 2.87 13.00
CA ALA A 295 29.94 1.72 12.14
C ALA A 295 29.00 0.54 12.49
N PHE A 296 28.78 0.29 13.78
CA PHE A 296 27.84 -0.75 14.23
C PHE A 296 26.39 -0.45 13.86
N LYS A 297 25.94 0.80 14.01
CA LYS A 297 24.60 1.23 13.55
C LYS A 297 24.42 0.98 12.05
N LEU A 298 25.39 1.35 11.23
CA LEU A 298 25.32 1.12 9.77
C LEU A 298 25.27 -0.38 9.44
N ALA A 299 26.03 -1.22 10.14
CA ALA A 299 25.98 -2.67 9.95
C ALA A 299 24.62 -3.28 10.34
N GLU A 300 24.06 -2.86 11.46
CA GLU A 300 22.72 -3.29 11.91
C GLU A 300 21.62 -2.82 10.96
N MET A 301 21.69 -1.56 10.49
CA MET A 301 20.74 -1.03 9.49
C MET A 301 20.78 -1.86 8.20
N ALA A 302 21.98 -2.12 7.65
CA ALA A 302 22.13 -2.93 6.45
C ALA A 302 21.56 -4.34 6.62
N THR A 303 21.82 -4.99 7.76
CA THR A 303 21.30 -6.33 8.07
C THR A 303 19.77 -6.34 8.11
N LYS A 304 19.14 -5.30 8.68
CA LYS A 304 17.69 -5.17 8.75
C LYS A 304 17.06 -4.96 7.37
N VAL A 305 17.69 -4.15 6.52
CA VAL A 305 17.25 -3.94 5.12
C VAL A 305 17.24 -5.25 4.36
N GLU A 306 18.35 -6.02 4.39
CA GLU A 306 18.47 -7.31 3.71
C GLU A 306 17.45 -8.33 4.23
N ALA A 307 17.30 -8.45 5.56
CA ALA A 307 16.36 -9.40 6.15
C ALA A 307 14.91 -9.12 5.74
N ALA A 308 14.50 -7.85 5.75
CA ALA A 308 13.16 -7.45 5.37
C ALA A 308 12.88 -7.67 3.89
N HIS A 309 13.83 -7.32 3.02
CA HIS A 309 13.76 -7.55 1.59
C HIS A 309 13.59 -9.03 1.26
N LEU A 310 14.43 -9.90 1.82
CA LEU A 310 14.36 -11.35 1.60
C LEU A 310 13.01 -11.94 2.01
N MET A 311 12.45 -11.49 3.14
CA MET A 311 11.13 -11.94 3.59
C MET A 311 10.01 -11.46 2.67
N MET A 312 10.06 -10.22 2.20
CA MET A 312 9.11 -9.66 1.24
C MET A 312 9.15 -10.41 -0.09
N VAL A 313 10.34 -10.65 -0.64
CA VAL A 313 10.56 -11.42 -1.87
C VAL A 313 10.01 -12.85 -1.73
N ASN A 314 10.28 -13.51 -0.59
CA ASN A 314 9.76 -14.85 -0.34
C ASN A 314 8.22 -14.87 -0.31
N ALA A 315 7.59 -13.92 0.39
CA ALA A 315 6.13 -13.83 0.45
C ALA A 315 5.51 -13.59 -0.95
N ALA A 316 6.10 -12.72 -1.75
CA ALA A 316 5.66 -12.47 -3.12
C ALA A 316 5.77 -13.73 -4.00
N ARG A 317 6.92 -14.40 -3.99
CA ARG A 317 7.15 -15.64 -4.77
C ARG A 317 6.19 -16.76 -4.40
N LEU A 318 5.87 -16.94 -3.13
CA LEU A 318 4.90 -17.95 -2.69
C LEU A 318 3.50 -17.67 -3.28
N LYS A 319 3.06 -16.43 -3.28
CA LYS A 319 1.78 -16.03 -3.90
C LYS A 319 1.77 -16.26 -5.40
N ASP A 320 2.85 -15.91 -6.10
CA ASP A 320 3.00 -16.13 -7.55
C ASP A 320 2.98 -17.63 -7.92
N GLN A 321 3.42 -18.50 -7.00
CA GLN A 321 3.32 -19.96 -7.14
C GLN A 321 1.91 -20.52 -6.81
N GLY A 322 0.94 -19.67 -6.53
CA GLY A 322 -0.41 -20.08 -6.12
C GLY A 322 -0.49 -20.70 -4.72
N LYS A 323 0.55 -20.55 -3.91
CA LYS A 323 0.59 -21.05 -2.53
C LYS A 323 -0.10 -20.08 -1.57
N ARG A 324 -0.68 -20.62 -0.51
CA ARG A 324 -1.15 -19.83 0.62
C ARG A 324 0.05 -19.16 1.29
N ASN A 325 -0.02 -17.86 1.54
CA ASN A 325 1.09 -17.07 2.08
C ASN A 325 0.66 -16.03 3.12
N ASP A 326 -0.52 -16.18 3.72
CA ASP A 326 -1.05 -15.25 4.72
C ASP A 326 -0.14 -15.09 5.95
N VAL A 327 0.53 -16.18 6.37
CA VAL A 327 1.51 -16.17 7.47
C VAL A 327 2.80 -15.47 7.04
N GLU A 328 3.36 -15.83 5.89
CA GLU A 328 4.59 -15.26 5.35
C GLU A 328 4.43 -13.77 4.99
N ALA A 329 3.31 -13.39 4.38
CA ALA A 329 2.98 -12.00 4.11
C ALA A 329 2.80 -11.20 5.41
N GLY A 330 2.18 -11.80 6.44
CA GLY A 330 2.09 -11.23 7.77
C GLY A 330 3.45 -11.04 8.44
N MET A 331 4.34 -12.04 8.36
CA MET A 331 5.71 -11.96 8.87
C MET A 331 6.53 -10.90 8.15
N ALA A 332 6.46 -10.86 6.81
CA ALA A 332 7.16 -9.87 6.00
C ALA A 332 6.72 -8.45 6.35
N LYS A 333 5.39 -8.20 6.42
CA LYS A 333 4.84 -6.90 6.80
C LYS A 333 5.26 -6.49 8.22
N LEU A 334 5.14 -7.38 9.18
CA LEU A 334 5.51 -7.12 10.58
C LEU A 334 6.98 -6.71 10.69
N LEU A 335 7.88 -7.58 10.22
CA LEU A 335 9.32 -7.35 10.33
C LEU A 335 9.75 -6.09 9.58
N ALA A 336 9.32 -5.93 8.33
CA ALA A 336 9.69 -4.78 7.51
C ALA A 336 9.22 -3.45 8.13
N SER A 337 7.99 -3.40 8.66
CA SER A 337 7.45 -2.19 9.28
C SER A 337 8.19 -1.81 10.57
N GLU A 338 8.47 -2.77 11.45
CA GLU A 338 9.22 -2.54 12.70
C GLU A 338 10.66 -2.10 12.37
N TYR A 339 11.33 -2.81 11.48
CA TYR A 339 12.70 -2.45 11.08
C TYR A 339 12.76 -1.10 10.34
N CYS A 340 11.71 -0.74 9.59
CA CYS A 340 11.64 0.57 8.94
C CYS A 340 11.65 1.70 9.99
N ALA A 341 10.86 1.57 11.05
CA ALA A 341 10.86 2.55 12.13
C ALA A 341 12.23 2.64 12.83
N GLU A 342 12.89 1.50 13.07
CA GLU A 342 14.20 1.47 13.69
C GLU A 342 15.30 2.06 12.77
N VAL A 343 15.35 1.67 11.50
CA VAL A 343 16.38 2.10 10.54
C VAL A 343 16.25 3.60 10.25
N THR A 344 15.04 4.11 10.08
CA THR A 344 14.84 5.56 9.89
C THR A 344 15.26 6.35 11.12
N GLN A 345 14.95 5.85 12.34
CA GLN A 345 15.37 6.48 13.59
C GLN A 345 16.89 6.47 13.75
N GLU A 346 17.57 5.38 13.40
CA GLU A 346 19.03 5.33 13.50
C GLU A 346 19.71 6.23 12.47
N SER A 347 19.21 6.30 11.24
CA SER A 347 19.69 7.26 10.25
C SER A 347 19.50 8.71 10.71
N PHE A 348 18.33 9.03 11.24
CA PHE A 348 18.06 10.34 11.86
C PHE A 348 19.09 10.68 12.95
N ARG A 349 19.41 9.74 13.84
CA ARG A 349 20.41 9.92 14.90
C ARG A 349 21.82 10.12 14.36
N ILE A 350 22.20 9.43 13.28
CA ILE A 350 23.48 9.61 12.59
C ILE A 350 23.62 11.04 12.07
N HIS A 351 22.53 11.65 11.58
CA HIS A 351 22.51 13.05 11.13
C HIS A 351 22.59 14.05 12.29
N GLY A 352 22.28 13.64 13.53
CA GLY A 352 22.28 14.52 14.70
C GLY A 352 21.29 15.68 14.52
N GLY A 353 21.69 16.91 14.86
CA GLY A 353 20.83 18.08 14.75
C GLY A 353 20.34 18.36 13.32
N TYR A 354 21.13 18.04 12.31
CA TYR A 354 20.72 18.18 10.90
C TYR A 354 19.59 17.23 10.51
N GLY A 355 19.45 16.06 11.16
CA GLY A 355 18.32 15.16 10.92
C GLY A 355 16.97 15.74 11.34
N TYR A 356 16.97 16.76 12.21
CA TYR A 356 15.77 17.46 12.67
C TYR A 356 15.42 18.70 11.83
N SER A 357 16.23 19.01 10.83
CA SER A 357 16.02 20.12 9.91
C SER A 357 15.31 19.66 8.66
N GLU A 358 14.35 20.46 8.18
CA GLU A 358 13.66 20.24 6.89
C GLU A 358 14.59 20.32 5.67
N GLU A 359 15.85 20.78 5.84
CA GLU A 359 16.87 20.80 4.79
C GLU A 359 17.42 19.38 4.46
N TYR A 360 17.20 18.40 5.35
CA TYR A 360 17.69 17.04 5.19
C TYR A 360 16.54 16.05 5.05
N GLU A 361 16.55 15.28 3.98
CA GLU A 361 15.49 14.34 3.59
C GLU A 361 15.11 13.33 4.69
N ILE A 362 15.99 13.01 5.61
CA ILE A 362 15.76 11.99 6.64
C ILE A 362 14.57 12.35 7.55
N GLU A 363 14.27 13.63 7.78
CA GLU A 363 13.13 14.05 8.58
C GLU A 363 11.80 13.59 7.93
N ARG A 364 11.72 13.66 6.58
CA ARG A 364 10.56 13.18 5.82
C ARG A 364 10.34 11.69 6.04
N LEU A 365 11.40 10.88 5.93
CA LEU A 365 11.33 9.43 6.15
C LEU A 365 10.90 9.09 7.57
N MET A 366 11.33 9.88 8.57
CA MET A 366 10.88 9.76 9.96
C MET A 366 9.38 10.00 10.14
N ARG A 367 8.78 10.88 9.34
CA ARG A 367 7.33 11.14 9.37
C ARG A 367 6.52 10.10 8.60
N GLU A 368 7.12 9.45 7.61
CA GLU A 368 6.49 8.43 6.77
C GLU A 368 6.49 7.05 7.42
N ALA A 369 7.60 6.62 8.02
CA ALA A 369 7.77 5.27 8.55
C ALA A 369 6.70 4.82 9.57
N PRO A 370 6.22 5.64 10.52
CA PRO A 370 5.21 5.23 11.50
C PRO A 370 3.88 4.78 10.89
N PHE A 371 3.51 5.28 9.69
CA PHE A 371 2.32 4.81 8.99
C PHE A 371 2.34 3.30 8.76
N LEU A 372 3.50 2.74 8.44
CA LEU A 372 3.64 1.33 8.09
C LEU A 372 3.39 0.38 9.27
N LEU A 373 3.52 0.85 10.52
CA LEU A 373 3.20 0.09 11.72
C LEU A 373 1.69 -0.14 11.87
N ILE A 374 0.87 0.78 11.36
CA ILE A 374 -0.58 0.81 11.58
C ILE A 374 -1.40 0.56 10.31
N GLY A 375 -0.95 1.00 9.14
CA GLY A 375 -1.65 0.83 7.86
C GLY A 375 -1.74 -0.63 7.42
N GLU A 376 -2.86 -1.00 6.80
CA GLU A 376 -3.16 -2.34 6.26
C GLU A 376 -3.00 -3.48 7.29
N GLY A 377 -3.50 -3.23 8.50
CA GLY A 377 -3.39 -4.11 9.65
C GLY A 377 -2.17 -3.78 10.53
N THR A 378 -2.44 -3.41 11.77
CA THR A 378 -1.41 -3.05 12.75
C THR A 378 -0.43 -4.21 12.99
N SER A 379 0.73 -3.90 13.59
CA SER A 379 1.71 -4.93 14.02
C SER A 379 1.06 -6.01 14.87
N GLU A 380 0.10 -5.65 15.75
CA GLU A 380 -0.65 -6.58 16.60
C GLU A 380 -1.58 -7.49 15.80
N ILE A 381 -2.21 -6.96 14.74
CA ILE A 381 -3.03 -7.77 13.82
C ILE A 381 -2.14 -8.77 13.07
N GLN A 382 -0.94 -8.37 12.61
CA GLN A 382 0.00 -9.31 11.99
C GLN A 382 0.40 -10.42 12.96
N LYS A 383 0.76 -10.07 14.20
CA LYS A 383 1.08 -11.06 15.26
C LYS A 383 -0.10 -12.03 15.50
N THR A 384 -1.33 -11.55 15.47
CA THR A 384 -2.54 -12.36 15.59
C THR A 384 -2.69 -13.36 14.44
N ILE A 385 -2.47 -12.91 13.20
CA ILE A 385 -2.56 -13.77 12.01
C ILE A 385 -1.47 -14.83 12.03
N ILE A 386 -0.23 -14.43 12.29
CA ILE A 386 0.91 -15.35 12.38
C ILE A 386 0.68 -16.40 13.46
N SER A 387 0.31 -15.99 14.68
CA SER A 387 0.09 -16.92 15.79
C SER A 387 -1.04 -17.93 15.50
N ARG A 388 -2.15 -17.49 14.90
CA ARG A 388 -3.24 -18.37 14.50
C ARG A 388 -2.82 -19.39 13.44
N GLY A 389 -2.03 -18.96 12.45
CA GLY A 389 -1.46 -19.84 11.43
C GLY A 389 -0.56 -20.90 12.06
N LEU A 390 0.41 -20.47 12.86
CA LEU A 390 1.35 -21.38 13.54
C LEU A 390 0.64 -22.39 14.47
N LEU A 391 -0.31 -21.95 15.30
CA LEU A 391 -1.05 -22.83 16.20
C LEU A 391 -1.93 -23.85 15.45
N LYS A 392 -2.32 -23.55 14.21
CA LYS A 392 -3.00 -24.50 13.35
C LYS A 392 -2.05 -25.56 12.78
N ASP A 393 -0.86 -25.14 12.34
CA ASP A 393 0.09 -25.99 11.62
C ASP A 393 0.93 -26.87 12.58
N TYR A 394 1.24 -26.35 13.78
CA TYR A 394 1.98 -27.04 14.83
C TYR A 394 1.11 -27.68 15.92
N LYS A 395 -0.12 -28.02 15.59
CA LYS A 395 -1.03 -28.68 16.52
C LYS A 395 -0.44 -30.03 16.99
N LEU A 396 -0.27 -30.20 18.31
CA LEU A 396 0.13 -31.49 18.86
C LEU A 396 -0.93 -32.53 18.45
N ARG A 397 -0.48 -33.61 17.84
CA ARG A 397 -1.35 -34.79 17.61
C ARG A 397 -1.59 -35.42 18.96
N GLY A 398 -2.78 -35.24 19.51
CA GLY A 398 -3.23 -35.96 20.71
C GLY A 398 -3.48 -37.43 20.42
#